data_8cde9e85e59b0e9e4d74203b4fd2563e
#
_entry.id   8cde9e85e59b0e9e4d74203b4fd2563e
#
_cell.length_a   1.000
_cell.length_b   1.000
_cell.length_c   1.000
_cell.angle_alpha   90.00
_cell.angle_beta   90.00
_cell.angle_gamma   90.00
#
_symmetry.space_group_name_H-M   'P 1'
#
loop_
_entity.id
_entity.type
_entity.pdbx_description
1 polymer ?
#
loop_
_entity_poly.entity_id
_entity_poly.type
_entity_poly.pdbx_seq_one_letter_code
_entity_poly.pdbx_strand_id
1 'polypeptide(L)'
;MSANIELKDIHWMIDMVHNIDVGIVIIDPDFNVKVWNGFMENHSGLLTKHMVDKKITDIFTSIPKDWLQHKVDSVCLLKNKAFTTWQQRPYLFKFKSYRPITSDADFMYQNVTFLPLTDMLGNVTQICMIVYDVTEVALNRLAFQEANKKLEKLSHTDHLTQLNNQIFWRENCALEFERAKQSSTPTTIIMIDIDNFKKINDTYGHQFGDDVIKGVADLIKKETPQSAFIGRIDGDRFAVLLTKTELNNAQTIAEAIRKKIEVIVFNCLEETIKVTASFGIAQMKESMADYQAWINITDLGLTRAKENGRNQVGIFEHE
;
A
#
# COMPACT_ATOMS: atom_id res chain seq x y z
N MET A 1 -12.17 2.69 51.73
CA MET A 1 -13.33 3.61 51.65
C MET A 1 -14.29 3.00 50.67
N SER A 2 -15.35 2.32 51.16
CA SER A 2 -16.47 1.85 50.33
C SER A 2 -17.35 3.05 50.06
N ALA A 3 -17.26 3.63 48.87
CA ALA A 3 -18.22 4.61 48.44
C ALA A 3 -19.59 3.92 48.36
N ASN A 4 -20.54 4.33 49.16
CA ASN A 4 -21.95 3.96 48.99
C ASN A 4 -22.39 4.58 47.67
N ILE A 5 -22.47 3.76 46.62
CA ILE A 5 -23.05 4.16 45.32
C ILE A 5 -24.56 4.27 45.57
N GLU A 6 -25.08 5.50 45.55
CA GLU A 6 -26.52 5.72 45.65
C GLU A 6 -27.23 5.32 44.37
N LEU A 7 -28.50 4.91 44.45
CA LEU A 7 -29.34 4.59 43.26
C LEU A 7 -29.33 5.71 42.20
N LYS A 8 -29.19 6.95 42.64
CA LYS A 8 -29.04 8.12 41.74
C LYS A 8 -27.79 8.06 40.87
N ASP A 9 -26.66 7.59 41.47
CA ASP A 9 -25.39 7.49 40.76
C ASP A 9 -25.42 6.42 39.67
N ILE A 10 -26.14 5.35 39.90
CA ILE A 10 -26.34 4.28 38.92
C ILE A 10 -27.21 4.81 37.76
N HIS A 11 -28.26 5.59 38.05
CA HIS A 11 -29.17 6.09 37.03
C HIS A 11 -28.46 7.00 35.99
N TRP A 12 -27.72 8.01 36.47
CA TRP A 12 -27.02 8.91 35.53
C TRP A 12 -25.88 8.22 34.80
N MET A 13 -25.23 7.21 35.37
CA MET A 13 -24.25 6.37 34.66
C MET A 13 -24.89 5.61 33.52
N ILE A 14 -26.08 5.04 33.72
CA ILE A 14 -26.83 4.33 32.67
C ILE A 14 -27.22 5.33 31.58
N ASP A 15 -27.73 6.50 31.95
CA ASP A 15 -28.11 7.56 30.99
C ASP A 15 -26.90 8.04 30.17
N MET A 16 -25.76 8.19 30.80
CA MET A 16 -24.52 8.57 30.11
C MET A 16 -24.10 7.51 29.11
N VAL A 17 -24.10 6.23 29.48
CA VAL A 17 -23.76 5.12 28.57
C VAL A 17 -24.77 5.03 27.43
N HIS A 18 -26.04 5.33 27.68
CA HIS A 18 -27.09 5.30 26.66
C HIS A 18 -26.93 6.43 25.64
N ASN A 19 -26.56 7.64 26.09
CA ASN A 19 -26.56 8.85 25.25
C ASN A 19 -25.18 9.24 24.69
N ILE A 20 -24.12 8.49 25.01
CA ILE A 20 -22.78 8.77 24.47
C ILE A 20 -22.73 8.49 22.95
N ASP A 21 -22.02 9.34 22.21
CA ASP A 21 -21.91 9.28 20.73
C ASP A 21 -20.88 8.25 20.27
N VAL A 22 -20.89 7.07 20.91
CA VAL A 22 -20.16 5.86 20.47
C VAL A 22 -21.01 4.64 20.75
N GLY A 23 -20.89 3.63 19.89
CA GLY A 23 -21.59 2.37 20.10
C GLY A 23 -20.97 1.58 21.23
N ILE A 24 -21.78 1.19 22.21
CA ILE A 24 -21.37 0.29 23.28
C ILE A 24 -22.20 -0.98 23.21
N VAL A 25 -21.49 -2.10 23.00
CA VAL A 25 -22.09 -3.44 22.99
C VAL A 25 -21.31 -4.29 23.99
N ILE A 26 -22.01 -4.90 24.92
CA ILE A 26 -21.41 -5.90 25.81
C ILE A 26 -21.98 -7.26 25.45
N ILE A 27 -21.11 -8.23 25.23
CA ILE A 27 -21.46 -9.62 24.95
C ILE A 27 -20.84 -10.56 25.98
N ASP A 28 -21.48 -11.70 26.20
CA ASP A 28 -20.85 -12.81 26.90
C ASP A 28 -19.96 -13.63 25.93
N PRO A 29 -19.16 -14.61 26.40
CA PRO A 29 -18.31 -15.45 25.55
C PRO A 29 -19.08 -16.26 24.49
N ASP A 30 -20.38 -16.50 24.70
CA ASP A 30 -21.27 -17.17 23.76
C ASP A 30 -21.93 -16.22 22.74
N PHE A 31 -21.49 -14.94 22.72
CA PHE A 31 -21.96 -13.85 21.85
C PHE A 31 -23.37 -13.34 22.16
N ASN A 32 -23.96 -13.66 23.32
CA ASN A 32 -25.24 -13.10 23.70
C ASN A 32 -25.04 -11.64 24.15
N VAL A 33 -25.84 -10.73 23.61
CA VAL A 33 -25.79 -9.31 23.95
C VAL A 33 -26.31 -9.06 25.36
N LYS A 34 -25.57 -8.33 26.16
CA LYS A 34 -25.96 -7.90 27.51
C LYS A 34 -26.25 -6.41 27.59
N VAL A 35 -25.54 -5.61 26.78
CA VAL A 35 -25.74 -4.16 26.67
C VAL A 35 -25.76 -3.77 25.20
N TRP A 36 -26.69 -2.89 24.86
CA TRP A 36 -26.90 -2.32 23.53
C TRP A 36 -27.33 -0.87 23.74
N ASN A 37 -26.45 0.12 23.60
CA ASN A 37 -26.75 1.50 23.94
C ASN A 37 -27.54 2.25 22.88
N GLY A 38 -27.91 3.50 23.16
CA GLY A 38 -28.71 4.34 22.28
C GLY A 38 -28.06 4.63 20.92
N PHE A 39 -26.72 4.77 20.87
CA PHE A 39 -26.01 4.86 19.60
C PHE A 39 -26.29 3.64 18.71
N MET A 40 -26.19 2.45 19.28
CA MET A 40 -26.43 1.20 18.55
C MET A 40 -27.90 1.06 18.15
N GLU A 41 -28.84 1.48 18.99
CA GLU A 41 -30.28 1.52 18.64
C GLU A 41 -30.54 2.42 17.43
N ASN A 42 -30.02 3.65 17.50
CA ASN A 42 -30.24 4.66 16.48
C ASN A 42 -29.69 4.24 15.10
N HIS A 43 -28.53 3.62 15.07
CA HIS A 43 -27.86 3.24 13.82
C HIS A 43 -28.30 1.89 13.26
N SER A 44 -28.76 0.98 14.11
CA SER A 44 -29.25 -0.33 13.66
C SER A 44 -30.76 -0.35 13.40
N GLY A 45 -31.52 0.55 14.05
CA GLY A 45 -32.97 0.48 14.12
C GLY A 45 -33.51 -0.62 15.04
N LEU A 46 -32.64 -1.27 15.82
CA LEU A 46 -32.98 -2.36 16.72
C LEU A 46 -32.94 -1.89 18.18
N LEU A 47 -34.08 -1.94 18.86
CA LEU A 47 -34.18 -1.52 20.27
C LEU A 47 -33.45 -2.50 21.18
N THR A 48 -32.88 -2.01 22.28
CA THR A 48 -32.17 -2.80 23.30
C THR A 48 -32.99 -4.00 23.77
N LYS A 49 -34.27 -3.84 24.03
CA LYS A 49 -35.18 -4.96 24.45
C LYS A 49 -35.27 -6.12 23.47
N HIS A 50 -34.92 -5.87 22.18
CA HIS A 50 -34.93 -6.92 21.15
C HIS A 50 -33.55 -7.56 20.97
N MET A 51 -32.52 -6.93 21.53
CA MET A 51 -31.12 -7.36 21.38
C MET A 51 -30.60 -8.14 22.58
N VAL A 52 -31.03 -7.77 23.80
CA VAL A 52 -30.60 -8.43 25.04
C VAL A 52 -30.90 -9.93 25.00
N ASP A 53 -29.93 -10.73 25.41
CA ASP A 53 -29.90 -12.19 25.41
C ASP A 53 -30.06 -12.86 24.04
N LYS A 54 -29.89 -12.11 22.95
CA LYS A 54 -29.79 -12.66 21.59
C LYS A 54 -28.34 -12.76 21.15
N LYS A 55 -28.03 -13.77 20.33
CA LYS A 55 -26.70 -13.90 19.72
C LYS A 55 -26.50 -12.85 18.64
N ILE A 56 -25.47 -12.03 18.80
CA ILE A 56 -25.17 -10.94 17.86
C ILE A 56 -24.89 -11.45 16.44
N THR A 57 -24.30 -12.63 16.32
CA THR A 57 -23.97 -13.28 15.04
C THR A 57 -25.18 -13.82 14.30
N ASP A 58 -26.32 -14.03 14.99
CA ASP A 58 -27.55 -14.49 14.36
C ASP A 58 -28.36 -13.34 13.79
N ILE A 59 -28.20 -12.14 14.39
CA ILE A 59 -28.86 -10.91 13.95
C ILE A 59 -28.03 -10.24 12.86
N PHE A 60 -26.72 -10.12 13.07
CA PHE A 60 -25.79 -9.51 12.11
C PHE A 60 -25.00 -10.60 11.36
N THR A 61 -25.64 -11.22 10.38
CA THR A 61 -25.05 -12.31 9.58
C THR A 61 -23.85 -11.89 8.74
N SER A 62 -23.64 -10.57 8.56
CA SER A 62 -22.46 -10.00 7.91
C SER A 62 -21.18 -10.08 8.74
N ILE A 63 -21.29 -10.36 10.05
CA ILE A 63 -20.15 -10.57 10.93
C ILE A 63 -19.65 -12.01 10.75
N PRO A 64 -18.39 -12.22 10.27
CA PRO A 64 -17.85 -13.58 10.16
C PRO A 64 -17.64 -14.19 11.54
N LYS A 65 -18.32 -15.30 11.82
CA LYS A 65 -18.32 -15.95 13.14
C LYS A 65 -16.90 -16.32 13.57
N ASP A 66 -16.13 -16.97 12.70
CA ASP A 66 -14.78 -17.42 13.01
C ASP A 66 -13.83 -16.23 13.35
N TRP A 67 -13.95 -15.14 12.61
CA TRP A 67 -13.17 -13.94 12.87
C TRP A 67 -13.51 -13.32 14.23
N LEU A 68 -14.81 -13.22 14.56
CA LEU A 68 -15.24 -12.68 15.85
C LEU A 68 -14.80 -13.59 17.00
N GLN A 69 -14.92 -14.93 16.82
CA GLN A 69 -14.44 -15.92 17.78
C GLN A 69 -12.96 -15.73 18.07
N HIS A 70 -12.10 -15.66 17.05
CA HIS A 70 -10.67 -15.44 17.23
C HIS A 70 -10.36 -14.13 17.98
N LYS A 71 -11.13 -13.07 17.72
CA LYS A 71 -10.95 -11.79 18.45
C LYS A 71 -11.32 -11.93 19.91
N VAL A 72 -12.46 -12.55 20.20
CA VAL A 72 -12.95 -12.79 21.56
C VAL A 72 -11.99 -13.71 22.32
N ASP A 73 -11.58 -14.84 21.73
CA ASP A 73 -10.64 -15.79 22.32
C ASP A 73 -9.30 -15.11 22.67
N SER A 74 -8.79 -14.27 21.76
CA SER A 74 -7.56 -13.51 21.99
C SER A 74 -7.70 -12.55 23.18
N VAL A 75 -8.83 -11.83 23.28
CA VAL A 75 -9.10 -10.91 24.38
C VAL A 75 -9.26 -11.65 25.71
N CYS A 76 -9.94 -12.80 25.72
CA CYS A 76 -10.12 -13.64 26.90
C CYS A 76 -8.79 -14.25 27.38
N LEU A 77 -7.98 -14.77 26.45
CA LEU A 77 -6.72 -15.44 26.75
C LEU A 77 -5.66 -14.45 27.27
N LEU A 78 -5.49 -13.33 26.55
CA LEU A 78 -4.47 -12.35 26.85
C LEU A 78 -4.88 -11.33 27.92
N LYS A 79 -6.18 -11.27 28.27
CA LYS A 79 -6.79 -10.28 29.17
C LYS A 79 -6.43 -8.84 28.81
N ASN A 80 -6.19 -8.59 27.53
CA ASN A 80 -5.84 -7.31 26.97
C ASN A 80 -6.87 -6.86 25.94
N LYS A 81 -6.96 -5.53 25.74
CA LYS A 81 -7.80 -4.95 24.69
C LYS A 81 -7.27 -5.30 23.30
N ALA A 82 -8.18 -5.60 22.39
CA ALA A 82 -7.91 -5.73 20.96
C ALA A 82 -8.67 -4.64 20.18
N PHE A 83 -8.22 -4.33 19.00
CA PHE A 83 -8.89 -3.35 18.14
C PHE A 83 -8.90 -3.81 16.68
N THR A 84 -9.82 -3.23 15.93
CA THR A 84 -9.92 -3.38 14.48
C THR A 84 -10.17 -2.00 13.89
N THR A 85 -9.37 -1.63 12.91
CA THR A 85 -9.51 -0.35 12.22
C THR A 85 -10.33 -0.53 10.93
N TRP A 86 -10.95 0.55 10.46
CA TRP A 86 -11.70 0.59 9.22
C TRP A 86 -10.86 0.16 7.99
N GLN A 87 -9.54 0.33 8.02
CA GLN A 87 -8.65 -0.13 6.95
C GLN A 87 -8.53 -1.65 6.87
N GLN A 88 -8.60 -2.34 8.03
CA GLN A 88 -8.60 -3.81 8.09
C GLN A 88 -9.98 -4.37 7.76
N ARG A 89 -11.02 -3.69 8.27
CA ARG A 89 -12.42 -4.03 8.04
C ARG A 89 -13.25 -2.76 8.05
N PRO A 90 -13.88 -2.37 6.93
CA PRO A 90 -14.59 -1.09 6.83
C PRO A 90 -15.63 -0.88 7.93
N TYR A 91 -16.33 -1.92 8.32
CA TYR A 91 -17.32 -1.92 9.40
C TYR A 91 -17.44 -3.31 10.04
N LEU A 92 -17.84 -3.36 11.31
CA LEU A 92 -18.30 -4.57 11.98
C LEU A 92 -19.81 -4.70 11.82
N PHE A 93 -20.52 -3.62 12.04
CA PHE A 93 -21.97 -3.51 11.87
C PHE A 93 -22.27 -2.74 10.60
N LYS A 94 -23.04 -3.31 9.68
CA LYS A 94 -23.38 -2.65 8.41
C LYS A 94 -24.47 -1.59 8.63
N PHE A 95 -24.11 -0.50 9.31
CA PHE A 95 -24.98 0.63 9.52
C PHE A 95 -24.99 1.57 8.31
N LYS A 96 -26.15 2.13 7.98
CA LYS A 96 -26.23 3.19 6.98
C LYS A 96 -25.54 4.45 7.50
N SER A 97 -24.91 5.19 6.61
CA SER A 97 -24.42 6.53 6.95
C SER A 97 -25.62 7.49 7.05
N TYR A 98 -25.81 8.13 8.21
CA TYR A 98 -26.90 9.09 8.43
C TYR A 98 -26.48 10.55 8.21
N ARG A 99 -25.29 10.80 7.67
CA ARG A 99 -24.83 12.16 7.32
C ARG A 99 -25.09 12.45 5.83
N PRO A 100 -26.35 12.85 5.46
CA PRO A 100 -26.81 12.86 4.07
C PRO A 100 -26.27 14.02 3.23
N ILE A 101 -25.58 15.00 3.82
CA ILE A 101 -25.23 16.24 3.12
C ILE A 101 -23.75 16.30 2.69
N THR A 102 -22.88 15.44 3.24
CA THR A 102 -21.43 15.55 3.03
C THR A 102 -20.71 14.25 2.66
N SER A 103 -21.40 13.11 2.54
CA SER A 103 -20.71 11.86 2.27
C SER A 103 -21.44 10.98 1.26
N ASP A 104 -20.73 10.58 0.21
CA ASP A 104 -21.15 9.55 -0.76
C ASP A 104 -21.01 8.11 -0.20
N ALA A 105 -20.83 7.95 1.12
CA ALA A 105 -20.68 6.64 1.72
C ALA A 105 -22.04 5.99 1.99
N ASP A 106 -22.29 4.84 1.39
CA ASP A 106 -23.48 4.02 1.65
C ASP A 106 -23.53 3.50 3.10
N PHE A 107 -22.37 3.31 3.73
CA PHE A 107 -22.24 2.71 5.05
C PHE A 107 -21.26 3.49 5.93
N MET A 108 -21.50 3.39 7.26
CA MET A 108 -20.63 3.94 8.30
C MET A 108 -19.32 3.17 8.35
N TYR A 109 -18.17 3.87 8.22
CA TYR A 109 -16.87 3.30 8.53
C TYR A 109 -16.64 3.25 10.03
N GLN A 110 -16.10 2.12 10.53
CA GLN A 110 -16.02 1.88 11.97
C GLN A 110 -14.62 1.47 12.40
N ASN A 111 -14.19 2.03 13.54
CA ASN A 111 -13.14 1.43 14.36
C ASN A 111 -13.81 0.73 15.54
N VAL A 112 -13.34 -0.46 15.90
CA VAL A 112 -13.91 -1.22 17.01
C VAL A 112 -12.81 -1.62 17.98
N THR A 113 -13.03 -1.32 19.27
CA THR A 113 -12.17 -1.75 20.36
C THR A 113 -12.89 -2.81 21.17
N PHE A 114 -12.21 -3.92 21.45
CA PHE A 114 -12.68 -5.02 22.28
C PHE A 114 -11.99 -4.94 23.65
N LEU A 115 -12.75 -4.82 24.73
CA LEU A 115 -12.27 -4.68 26.10
C LEU A 115 -12.74 -5.87 26.93
N PRO A 116 -11.85 -6.59 27.63
CA PRO A 116 -12.27 -7.62 28.57
C PRO A 116 -12.89 -6.98 29.82
N LEU A 117 -14.05 -7.46 30.24
CA LEU A 117 -14.64 -7.14 31.53
C LEU A 117 -14.47 -8.34 32.46
N THR A 118 -13.85 -8.11 33.62
CA THR A 118 -13.48 -9.17 34.56
C THR A 118 -14.35 -9.15 35.79
N ASP A 119 -14.57 -10.32 36.38
CA ASP A 119 -15.14 -10.49 37.70
C ASP A 119 -14.10 -10.11 38.82
N MET A 120 -14.53 -10.21 40.08
CA MET A 120 -13.65 -9.92 41.27
C MET A 120 -12.46 -10.90 41.35
N LEU A 121 -12.51 -12.04 40.68
CA LEU A 121 -11.45 -13.06 40.64
C LEU A 121 -10.50 -12.85 39.46
N GLY A 122 -10.76 -11.86 38.61
CA GLY A 122 -9.94 -11.56 37.42
C GLY A 122 -10.22 -12.47 36.23
N ASN A 123 -11.35 -13.20 36.19
CA ASN A 123 -11.77 -13.95 35.04
C ASN A 123 -12.57 -13.05 34.10
N VAL A 124 -12.32 -13.16 32.78
CA VAL A 124 -13.10 -12.44 31.78
C VAL A 124 -14.48 -13.09 31.66
N THR A 125 -15.50 -12.34 32.03
CA THR A 125 -16.91 -12.80 32.00
C THR A 125 -17.69 -12.19 30.86
N GLN A 126 -17.26 -11.03 30.36
CA GLN A 126 -17.92 -10.31 29.28
C GLN A 126 -16.87 -9.55 28.44
N ILE A 127 -17.25 -9.18 27.24
CA ILE A 127 -16.46 -8.38 26.32
C ILE A 127 -17.25 -7.13 25.96
N CYS A 128 -16.68 -5.96 26.23
CA CYS A 128 -17.23 -4.69 25.78
C CYS A 128 -16.64 -4.32 24.42
N MET A 129 -17.48 -4.15 23.42
CA MET A 129 -17.12 -3.61 22.12
C MET A 129 -17.50 -2.14 22.08
N ILE A 130 -16.51 -1.27 21.83
CA ILE A 130 -16.73 0.16 21.60
C ILE A 130 -16.60 0.41 20.12
N VAL A 131 -17.67 0.90 19.51
CA VAL A 131 -17.79 1.16 18.05
C VAL A 131 -17.72 2.67 17.81
N TYR A 132 -16.70 3.11 17.12
CA TYR A 132 -16.50 4.51 16.75
C TYR A 132 -16.91 4.73 15.29
N ASP A 133 -17.76 5.72 15.04
CA ASP A 133 -17.98 6.25 13.71
C ASP A 133 -16.75 7.06 13.25
N VAL A 134 -16.04 6.55 12.26
CA VAL A 134 -14.88 7.20 11.66
C VAL A 134 -15.09 7.51 10.18
N THR A 135 -16.37 7.60 9.77
CA THR A 135 -16.73 7.79 8.36
C THR A 135 -16.10 9.03 7.75
N GLU A 136 -16.15 10.17 8.44
CA GLU A 136 -15.55 11.40 7.98
C GLU A 136 -14.04 11.28 7.78
N VAL A 137 -13.35 10.70 8.77
CA VAL A 137 -11.89 10.47 8.70
C VAL A 137 -11.54 9.52 7.56
N ALA A 138 -12.32 8.45 7.37
CA ALA A 138 -12.11 7.48 6.30
C ALA A 138 -12.30 8.11 4.92
N LEU A 139 -13.38 8.85 4.72
CA LEU A 139 -13.68 9.52 3.45
C LEU A 139 -12.65 10.59 3.10
N ASN A 140 -12.26 11.43 4.06
CA ASN A 140 -11.23 12.43 3.86
C ASN A 140 -9.90 11.78 3.44
N ARG A 141 -9.54 10.67 4.07
CA ARG A 141 -8.31 9.93 3.73
C ARG A 141 -8.39 9.31 2.33
N LEU A 142 -9.52 8.71 1.97
CA LEU A 142 -9.74 8.16 0.63
C LEU A 142 -9.72 9.24 -0.45
N ALA A 143 -10.39 10.37 -0.22
CA ALA A 143 -10.39 11.51 -1.13
C ALA A 143 -8.98 12.10 -1.31
N PHE A 144 -8.22 12.23 -0.22
CA PHE A 144 -6.83 12.68 -0.28
C PHE A 144 -5.94 11.72 -1.07
N GLN A 145 -6.10 10.41 -0.87
CA GLN A 145 -5.36 9.41 -1.65
C GLN A 145 -5.71 9.47 -3.14
N GLU A 146 -6.99 9.67 -3.47
CA GLU A 146 -7.42 9.80 -4.85
C GLU A 146 -6.91 11.10 -5.50
N ALA A 147 -6.95 12.22 -4.77
CA ALA A 147 -6.38 13.49 -5.24
C ALA A 147 -4.87 13.37 -5.50
N ASN A 148 -4.12 12.73 -4.60
CA ASN A 148 -2.70 12.48 -4.79
C ASN A 148 -2.42 11.61 -6.02
N LYS A 149 -3.18 10.53 -6.23
CA LYS A 149 -3.06 9.70 -7.44
C LYS A 149 -3.34 10.50 -8.73
N LYS A 150 -4.29 11.44 -8.69
CA LYS A 150 -4.56 12.32 -9.83
C LYS A 150 -3.38 13.28 -10.06
N LEU A 151 -2.81 13.85 -9.00
CA LEU A 151 -1.62 14.71 -9.09
C LEU A 151 -0.41 13.95 -9.63
N GLU A 152 -0.17 12.72 -9.17
CA GLU A 152 0.89 11.86 -9.69
C GLU A 152 0.72 11.56 -11.18
N LYS A 153 -0.52 11.31 -11.63
CA LYS A 153 -0.81 11.14 -13.07
C LYS A 153 -0.58 12.41 -13.89
N LEU A 154 -0.84 13.58 -13.31
CA LEU A 154 -0.59 14.87 -13.98
C LEU A 154 0.88 15.29 -13.94
N SER A 155 1.66 14.77 -12.99
CA SER A 155 3.11 14.97 -12.96
C SER A 155 3.77 13.99 -13.93
N HIS A 156 4.56 14.49 -14.87
CA HIS A 156 5.32 13.65 -15.79
C HIS A 156 6.67 13.21 -15.21
N THR A 157 7.05 13.74 -14.07
CA THR A 157 8.38 13.55 -13.47
C THR A 157 8.31 12.80 -12.13
N ASP A 158 9.33 12.00 -11.87
CA ASP A 158 9.61 11.42 -10.56
C ASP A 158 10.20 12.49 -9.63
N HIS A 159 9.67 12.63 -8.44
CA HIS A 159 10.03 13.71 -7.51
C HIS A 159 11.46 13.61 -6.99
N LEU A 160 12.03 12.42 -6.88
CA LEU A 160 13.38 12.20 -6.35
C LEU A 160 14.46 12.45 -7.39
N THR A 161 14.26 11.92 -8.62
CA THR A 161 15.27 11.91 -9.68
C THR A 161 15.05 12.95 -10.76
N GLN A 162 13.87 13.57 -10.82
CA GLN A 162 13.44 14.49 -11.89
C GLN A 162 13.49 13.86 -13.30
N LEU A 163 13.59 12.53 -13.39
CA LEU A 163 13.35 11.76 -14.62
C LEU A 163 11.86 11.63 -14.87
N ASN A 164 11.47 11.08 -16.01
CA ASN A 164 10.06 10.77 -16.22
C ASN A 164 9.61 9.72 -15.20
N ASN A 165 8.37 9.87 -14.70
CA ASN A 165 7.79 8.86 -13.84
C ASN A 165 7.35 7.64 -14.65
N GLN A 166 7.04 6.55 -13.96
CA GLN A 166 6.61 5.27 -14.55
C GLN A 166 5.43 5.44 -15.53
N ILE A 167 4.42 6.24 -15.15
CA ILE A 167 3.19 6.39 -15.95
C ILE A 167 3.54 7.05 -17.27
N PHE A 168 4.20 8.19 -17.24
CA PHE A 168 4.55 8.96 -18.42
C PHE A 168 5.56 8.22 -19.30
N TRP A 169 6.51 7.50 -18.71
CA TRP A 169 7.44 6.66 -19.46
C TRP A 169 6.72 5.55 -20.21
N ARG A 170 5.76 4.84 -19.58
CA ARG A 170 4.99 3.77 -20.22
C ARG A 170 4.08 4.27 -21.34
N GLU A 171 3.44 5.43 -21.16
CA GLU A 171 2.64 6.06 -22.20
C GLU A 171 3.48 6.38 -23.46
N ASN A 172 4.68 6.94 -23.26
CA ASN A 172 5.60 7.22 -24.38
C ASN A 172 6.18 5.93 -24.99
N CYS A 173 6.42 4.90 -24.20
CA CYS A 173 6.83 3.59 -24.70
C CYS A 173 5.76 2.98 -25.59
N ALA A 174 4.48 3.05 -25.22
CA ALA A 174 3.37 2.57 -26.03
C ALA A 174 3.26 3.34 -27.36
N LEU A 175 3.36 4.67 -27.30
CA LEU A 175 3.32 5.51 -28.51
C LEU A 175 4.49 5.20 -29.46
N GLU A 176 5.69 5.02 -28.92
CA GLU A 176 6.87 4.75 -29.73
C GLU A 176 6.87 3.33 -30.28
N PHE A 177 6.29 2.36 -29.58
CA PHE A 177 6.07 1.01 -30.08
C PHE A 177 5.23 1.03 -31.36
N GLU A 178 4.11 1.75 -31.36
CA GLU A 178 3.24 1.87 -32.55
C GLU A 178 3.95 2.61 -33.70
N ARG A 179 4.72 3.66 -33.39
CA ARG A 179 5.51 4.39 -34.41
C ARG A 179 6.57 3.50 -35.03
N ALA A 180 7.34 2.79 -34.20
CA ALA A 180 8.39 1.90 -34.66
C ALA A 180 7.83 0.76 -35.52
N LYS A 181 6.67 0.21 -35.18
CA LYS A 181 5.97 -0.82 -35.92
C LYS A 181 5.52 -0.32 -37.31
N GLN A 182 5.02 0.92 -37.41
CA GLN A 182 4.59 1.51 -38.66
C GLN A 182 5.75 1.90 -39.61
N SER A 183 6.86 2.33 -39.03
CA SER A 183 8.00 2.87 -39.79
C SER A 183 9.14 1.88 -39.96
N SER A 184 9.05 0.68 -39.38
CA SER A 184 10.13 -0.33 -39.27
C SER A 184 11.44 0.28 -38.75
N THR A 185 11.32 1.27 -37.88
CA THR A 185 12.48 1.99 -37.30
C THR A 185 13.02 1.22 -36.11
N PRO A 186 14.32 0.87 -36.07
CA PRO A 186 14.89 0.15 -34.91
C PRO A 186 14.77 0.99 -33.64
N THR A 187 14.13 0.44 -32.64
CA THR A 187 13.93 1.09 -31.35
C THR A 187 14.20 0.07 -30.22
N THR A 188 14.93 0.48 -29.21
CA THR A 188 15.42 -0.45 -28.17
C THR A 188 15.10 0.09 -26.78
N ILE A 189 14.69 -0.81 -25.87
CA ILE A 189 14.53 -0.53 -24.45
C ILE A 189 15.75 -1.09 -23.69
N ILE A 190 16.22 -0.30 -22.73
CA ILE A 190 17.17 -0.74 -21.68
C ILE A 190 16.45 -0.65 -20.35
N MET A 191 16.35 -1.75 -19.60
CA MET A 191 15.96 -1.78 -18.19
C MET A 191 17.21 -1.85 -17.32
N ILE A 192 17.23 -1.09 -16.24
CA ILE A 192 18.38 -0.96 -15.33
C ILE A 192 17.88 -1.15 -13.91
N ASP A 193 18.62 -1.89 -13.10
CA ASP A 193 18.28 -2.14 -11.70
C ASP A 193 19.55 -2.14 -10.85
N ILE A 194 19.55 -1.38 -9.77
CA ILE A 194 20.71 -1.26 -8.87
C ILE A 194 20.86 -2.54 -8.06
N ASP A 195 21.99 -3.19 -8.20
CA ASP A 195 22.25 -4.46 -7.56
C ASP A 195 22.26 -4.35 -6.04
N ASN A 196 21.55 -5.29 -5.37
CA ASN A 196 21.48 -5.38 -3.91
C ASN A 196 21.01 -4.10 -3.20
N PHE A 197 20.19 -3.27 -3.84
CA PHE A 197 19.74 -1.98 -3.29
C PHE A 197 19.08 -2.08 -1.92
N LYS A 198 18.28 -3.14 -1.69
CA LYS A 198 17.70 -3.38 -0.37
C LYS A 198 18.75 -3.48 0.73
N LYS A 199 19.89 -4.19 0.45
CA LYS A 199 21.00 -4.31 1.41
C LYS A 199 21.64 -2.94 1.70
N ILE A 200 21.72 -2.08 0.69
CA ILE A 200 22.23 -0.69 0.85
C ILE A 200 21.32 0.07 1.83
N ASN A 201 20.01 0.03 1.63
CA ASN A 201 19.05 0.67 2.53
C ASN A 201 19.09 0.10 3.96
N ASP A 202 19.17 -1.23 4.07
CA ASP A 202 19.19 -1.91 5.37
C ASP A 202 20.49 -1.58 6.15
N THR A 203 21.59 -1.31 5.45
CA THR A 203 22.90 -1.05 6.08
C THR A 203 23.15 0.44 6.34
N TYR A 204 22.81 1.32 5.40
CA TYR A 204 23.16 2.75 5.42
C TYR A 204 21.96 3.69 5.57
N GLY A 205 20.76 3.13 5.60
CA GLY A 205 19.51 3.88 5.73
C GLY A 205 18.95 4.39 4.40
N HIS A 206 17.66 4.71 4.41
CA HIS A 206 16.92 5.14 3.21
C HIS A 206 17.43 6.45 2.61
N GLN A 207 17.91 7.39 3.45
CA GLN A 207 18.44 8.67 2.97
C GLN A 207 19.67 8.46 2.06
N PHE A 208 20.56 7.56 2.46
CA PHE A 208 21.72 7.21 1.63
C PHE A 208 21.30 6.48 0.35
N GLY A 209 20.30 5.58 0.44
CA GLY A 209 19.72 4.94 -0.73
C GLY A 209 19.15 5.96 -1.74
N ASP A 210 18.48 7.00 -1.26
CA ASP A 210 17.99 8.09 -2.10
C ASP A 210 19.13 8.84 -2.82
N ASP A 211 20.26 9.04 -2.15
CA ASP A 211 21.44 9.67 -2.77
C ASP A 211 22.09 8.78 -3.83
N VAL A 212 22.11 7.46 -3.61
CA VAL A 212 22.54 6.48 -4.61
C VAL A 212 21.60 6.53 -5.83
N ILE A 213 20.28 6.52 -5.63
CA ILE A 213 19.30 6.62 -6.73
C ILE A 213 19.51 7.90 -7.54
N LYS A 214 19.68 9.05 -6.90
CA LYS A 214 19.95 10.34 -7.59
C LYS A 214 21.24 10.29 -8.41
N GLY A 215 22.32 9.80 -7.81
CA GLY A 215 23.61 9.72 -8.51
C GLY A 215 23.58 8.80 -9.73
N VAL A 216 22.87 7.67 -9.63
CA VAL A 216 22.66 6.75 -10.75
C VAL A 216 21.76 7.39 -11.81
N ALA A 217 20.69 8.07 -11.43
CA ALA A 217 19.81 8.79 -12.35
C ALA A 217 20.55 9.87 -13.16
N ASP A 218 21.36 10.68 -12.49
CA ASP A 218 22.18 11.72 -13.13
C ASP A 218 23.20 11.13 -14.10
N LEU A 219 23.79 9.99 -13.74
CA LEU A 219 24.72 9.28 -14.60
C LEU A 219 24.02 8.72 -15.83
N ILE A 220 22.88 8.07 -15.68
CA ILE A 220 22.07 7.57 -16.82
C ILE A 220 21.73 8.73 -17.76
N LYS A 221 21.26 9.86 -17.21
CA LYS A 221 20.92 11.05 -18.00
C LYS A 221 22.10 11.62 -18.77
N LYS A 222 23.29 11.59 -18.20
CA LYS A 222 24.51 12.11 -18.81
C LYS A 222 25.03 11.21 -19.93
N GLU A 223 24.88 9.89 -19.79
CA GLU A 223 25.46 8.91 -20.72
C GLU A 223 24.51 8.51 -21.86
N THR A 224 23.24 8.89 -21.76
CA THR A 224 22.25 8.61 -22.83
C THR A 224 22.15 9.79 -23.81
N PRO A 225 21.84 9.52 -25.08
CA PRO A 225 21.56 10.58 -26.04
C PRO A 225 20.40 11.48 -25.61
N GLN A 226 20.43 12.75 -26.02
CA GLN A 226 19.34 13.71 -25.72
C GLN A 226 17.95 13.24 -26.23
N SER A 227 17.93 12.41 -27.26
CA SER A 227 16.71 11.81 -27.83
C SER A 227 16.18 10.63 -27.02
N ALA A 228 16.91 10.17 -26.02
CA ALA A 228 16.48 9.05 -25.17
C ALA A 228 15.38 9.50 -24.22
N PHE A 229 14.40 8.61 -24.03
CA PHE A 229 13.31 8.83 -23.08
C PHE A 229 13.59 8.02 -21.81
N ILE A 230 14.03 8.69 -20.76
CA ILE A 230 14.51 8.07 -19.53
C ILE A 230 13.42 8.18 -18.48
N GLY A 231 13.12 7.08 -17.78
CA GLY A 231 12.17 7.05 -16.68
C GLY A 231 12.67 6.26 -15.48
N ARG A 232 12.16 6.61 -14.30
CA ARG A 232 12.23 5.78 -13.10
C ARG A 232 10.95 4.95 -13.03
N ILE A 233 11.09 3.63 -13.00
CA ILE A 233 9.94 2.72 -13.11
C ILE A 233 9.38 2.38 -11.73
N ASP A 234 10.25 2.04 -10.82
CA ASP A 234 9.94 1.82 -9.41
C ASP A 234 11.24 1.84 -8.60
N GLY A 235 11.16 2.03 -7.29
CA GLY A 235 12.24 1.89 -6.33
C GLY A 235 13.64 2.25 -6.87
N ASP A 236 14.39 1.21 -7.21
CA ASP A 236 15.76 1.23 -7.74
C ASP A 236 15.85 0.90 -9.24
N ARG A 237 14.73 0.89 -9.95
CA ARG A 237 14.64 0.51 -11.36
C ARG A 237 14.44 1.72 -12.28
N PHE A 238 15.22 1.72 -13.36
CA PHE A 238 15.16 2.74 -14.41
C PHE A 238 14.91 2.09 -15.77
N ALA A 239 14.35 2.85 -16.69
CA ALA A 239 14.18 2.45 -18.08
C ALA A 239 14.62 3.55 -19.02
N VAL A 240 15.28 3.15 -20.10
CA VAL A 240 15.70 4.04 -21.18
C VAL A 240 15.11 3.53 -22.48
N LEU A 241 14.34 4.36 -23.15
CA LEU A 241 13.81 4.11 -24.48
C LEU A 241 14.67 4.85 -25.50
N LEU A 242 15.33 4.10 -26.37
CA LEU A 242 16.23 4.58 -27.40
C LEU A 242 15.56 4.48 -28.78
N THR A 243 15.10 5.61 -29.30
CA THR A 243 14.52 5.68 -30.65
C THR A 243 15.61 5.61 -31.73
N LYS A 244 15.31 5.04 -32.89
CA LYS A 244 16.24 4.92 -34.02
C LYS A 244 17.59 4.29 -33.65
N THR A 245 17.54 3.32 -32.73
CA THR A 245 18.74 2.69 -32.17
C THR A 245 18.61 1.17 -32.23
N GLU A 246 19.55 0.54 -32.93
CA GLU A 246 19.68 -0.92 -33.02
C GLU A 246 20.23 -1.51 -31.73
N LEU A 247 20.00 -2.84 -31.55
CA LEU A 247 20.41 -3.59 -30.36
C LEU A 247 21.90 -3.43 -30.01
N ASN A 248 22.79 -3.53 -31.00
CA ASN A 248 24.24 -3.42 -30.78
C ASN A 248 24.65 -2.03 -30.26
N ASN A 249 24.02 -0.98 -30.76
CA ASN A 249 24.28 0.40 -30.32
C ASN A 249 23.73 0.61 -28.90
N ALA A 250 22.54 0.08 -28.62
CA ALA A 250 21.95 0.11 -27.28
C ALA A 250 22.80 -0.66 -26.27
N GLN A 251 23.38 -1.81 -26.65
CA GLN A 251 24.30 -2.59 -25.84
C GLN A 251 25.55 -1.76 -25.51
N THR A 252 26.10 -1.06 -26.47
CA THR A 252 27.26 -0.17 -26.24
C THR A 252 26.96 0.92 -25.24
N ILE A 253 25.76 1.55 -25.34
CA ILE A 253 25.30 2.56 -24.38
C ILE A 253 25.14 1.95 -22.98
N ALA A 254 24.47 0.80 -22.87
CA ALA A 254 24.24 0.11 -21.61
C ALA A 254 25.57 -0.26 -20.92
N GLU A 255 26.53 -0.79 -21.67
CA GLU A 255 27.86 -1.12 -21.14
C GLU A 255 28.65 0.11 -20.69
N ALA A 256 28.50 1.24 -21.39
CA ALA A 256 29.11 2.50 -20.97
C ALA A 256 28.52 2.99 -19.63
N ILE A 257 27.18 2.94 -19.49
CA ILE A 257 26.50 3.29 -18.24
C ILE A 257 26.94 2.33 -17.12
N ARG A 258 26.90 1.03 -17.37
CA ARG A 258 27.29 -0.01 -16.39
C ARG A 258 28.69 0.24 -15.82
N LYS A 259 29.68 0.43 -16.70
CA LYS A 259 31.07 0.69 -16.30
C LYS A 259 31.22 1.96 -15.48
N LYS A 260 30.45 2.98 -15.77
CA LYS A 260 30.46 4.25 -15.00
C LYS A 260 29.76 4.09 -13.65
N ILE A 261 28.69 3.32 -13.55
CA ILE A 261 28.06 3.00 -12.26
C ILE A 261 29.05 2.18 -11.39
N GLU A 262 29.77 1.23 -11.95
CA GLU A 262 30.73 0.40 -11.24
C GLU A 262 31.88 1.20 -10.61
N VAL A 263 32.26 2.34 -11.19
CA VAL A 263 33.35 3.17 -10.69
C VAL A 263 32.91 4.41 -9.89
N ILE A 264 31.61 4.76 -9.94
CA ILE A 264 31.10 5.87 -9.13
C ILE A 264 31.21 5.54 -7.64
N VAL A 265 31.52 6.56 -6.87
CA VAL A 265 31.76 6.45 -5.44
C VAL A 265 30.73 7.29 -4.70
N PHE A 266 30.07 6.67 -3.74
CA PHE A 266 29.18 7.35 -2.80
C PHE A 266 29.83 7.36 -1.41
N ASN A 267 29.83 8.50 -0.75
CA ASN A 267 30.40 8.65 0.58
C ASN A 267 29.29 8.61 1.63
N CYS A 268 29.42 7.71 2.61
CA CYS A 268 28.54 7.63 3.76
C CYS A 268 29.40 7.66 5.03
N LEU A 269 29.28 8.74 5.83
CA LEU A 269 30.16 8.96 6.99
C LEU A 269 31.65 8.93 6.57
N GLU A 270 32.39 7.96 7.09
CA GLU A 270 33.80 7.75 6.73
C GLU A 270 34.02 6.62 5.71
N GLU A 271 32.94 6.00 5.22
CA GLU A 271 33.01 4.86 4.30
C GLU A 271 32.75 5.28 2.85
N THR A 272 33.46 4.62 1.96
CA THR A 272 33.35 4.75 0.51
C THR A 272 32.60 3.56 -0.06
N ILE A 273 31.40 3.80 -0.59
CA ILE A 273 30.50 2.76 -1.07
C ILE A 273 30.48 2.75 -2.59
N LYS A 274 30.70 1.58 -3.18
CA LYS A 274 30.51 1.31 -4.62
C LYS A 274 29.24 0.54 -4.83
N VAL A 275 28.55 0.82 -5.92
CA VAL A 275 27.35 0.12 -6.34
C VAL A 275 27.55 -0.43 -7.75
N THR A 276 26.79 -1.46 -8.09
CA THR A 276 26.69 -1.96 -9.45
C THR A 276 25.24 -2.00 -9.89
N ALA A 277 25.01 -2.14 -11.18
CA ALA A 277 23.68 -2.29 -11.73
C ALA A 277 23.66 -3.39 -12.80
N SER A 278 22.54 -4.09 -12.87
CA SER A 278 22.25 -5.07 -13.91
C SER A 278 21.35 -4.47 -14.96
N PHE A 279 21.52 -4.90 -16.20
CA PHE A 279 20.83 -4.34 -17.36
C PHE A 279 20.13 -5.42 -18.16
N GLY A 280 18.94 -5.13 -18.66
CA GLY A 280 18.24 -5.93 -19.65
C GLY A 280 18.02 -5.09 -20.90
N ILE A 281 18.19 -5.65 -22.09
CA ILE A 281 18.02 -4.95 -23.36
C ILE A 281 17.15 -5.79 -24.30
N ALA A 282 16.22 -5.12 -24.98
CA ALA A 282 15.48 -5.72 -26.08
C ALA A 282 15.17 -4.69 -27.17
N GLN A 283 15.48 -5.02 -28.40
CA GLN A 283 15.02 -4.28 -29.58
C GLN A 283 13.59 -4.70 -29.93
N MET A 284 12.75 -3.75 -30.29
CA MET A 284 11.40 -4.00 -30.77
C MET A 284 11.44 -4.87 -32.03
N LYS A 285 10.59 -5.91 -32.05
CA LYS A 285 10.36 -6.78 -33.22
C LYS A 285 8.90 -6.68 -33.67
N GLU A 286 8.64 -6.71 -34.94
CA GLU A 286 7.28 -6.65 -35.50
C GLU A 286 6.37 -7.80 -35.02
N SER A 287 6.97 -8.94 -34.65
CA SER A 287 6.26 -10.10 -34.07
C SER A 287 5.71 -9.89 -32.66
N MET A 288 6.13 -8.83 -31.97
CA MET A 288 5.62 -8.52 -30.62
C MET A 288 4.18 -8.05 -30.68
N ALA A 289 3.33 -8.59 -29.78
CA ALA A 289 1.90 -8.30 -29.76
C ALA A 289 1.63 -6.84 -29.41
N ASP A 290 2.31 -6.34 -28.38
CA ASP A 290 2.15 -5.01 -27.82
C ASP A 290 3.43 -4.53 -27.11
N TYR A 291 3.43 -3.28 -26.65
CA TYR A 291 4.55 -2.71 -25.90
C TYR A 291 4.81 -3.43 -24.57
N GLN A 292 3.81 -4.07 -23.98
CA GLN A 292 3.98 -4.82 -22.72
C GLN A 292 4.79 -6.10 -22.95
N ALA A 293 4.56 -6.79 -24.08
CA ALA A 293 5.39 -7.93 -24.48
C ALA A 293 6.86 -7.50 -24.66
N TRP A 294 7.10 -6.33 -25.24
CA TRP A 294 8.44 -5.78 -25.40
C TRP A 294 9.11 -5.49 -24.05
N ILE A 295 8.41 -4.83 -23.11
CA ILE A 295 8.88 -4.59 -21.75
C ILE A 295 9.20 -5.92 -21.07
N ASN A 296 8.31 -6.92 -21.16
CA ASN A 296 8.51 -8.23 -20.52
C ASN A 296 9.77 -8.95 -21.04
N ILE A 297 10.05 -8.87 -22.34
CA ILE A 297 11.27 -9.45 -22.92
C ILE A 297 12.51 -8.72 -22.39
N THR A 298 12.44 -7.41 -22.23
CA THR A 298 13.53 -6.63 -21.64
C THR A 298 13.76 -7.02 -20.17
N ASP A 299 12.71 -7.22 -19.40
CA ASP A 299 12.77 -7.68 -18.01
C ASP A 299 13.34 -9.10 -17.89
N LEU A 300 13.08 -9.99 -18.85
CA LEU A 300 13.71 -11.32 -18.91
C LEU A 300 15.24 -11.22 -19.13
N GLY A 301 15.68 -10.28 -19.97
CA GLY A 301 17.11 -9.96 -20.12
C GLY A 301 17.74 -9.48 -18.82
N LEU A 302 17.07 -8.59 -18.10
CA LEU A 302 17.50 -8.09 -16.79
C LEU A 302 17.58 -9.22 -15.75
N THR A 303 16.59 -10.08 -15.72
CA THR A 303 16.57 -11.26 -14.82
C THR A 303 17.77 -12.16 -15.08
N ARG A 304 18.05 -12.49 -16.34
CA ARG A 304 19.27 -13.26 -16.73
C ARG A 304 20.57 -12.59 -16.26
N ALA A 305 20.67 -11.26 -16.41
CA ALA A 305 21.84 -10.53 -15.94
C ALA A 305 22.02 -10.69 -14.42
N LYS A 306 20.94 -10.61 -13.65
CA LYS A 306 20.98 -10.81 -12.20
C LYS A 306 21.34 -12.24 -11.80
N GLU A 307 20.80 -13.25 -12.47
CA GLU A 307 21.08 -14.67 -12.23
C GLU A 307 22.52 -15.06 -12.58
N ASN A 308 23.08 -14.48 -13.64
CA ASN A 308 24.43 -14.75 -14.12
C ASN A 308 25.55 -13.98 -13.36
N GLY A 309 25.23 -13.44 -12.19
CA GLY A 309 26.25 -12.81 -11.32
C GLY A 309 26.15 -11.29 -11.20
N ARG A 310 25.11 -10.69 -11.75
CA ARG A 310 24.88 -9.21 -11.69
C ARG A 310 25.93 -8.40 -12.46
N ASN A 311 25.89 -7.06 -12.31
CA ASN A 311 26.83 -6.14 -12.92
C ASN A 311 27.15 -6.44 -14.39
N GLN A 312 26.13 -6.71 -15.18
CA GLN A 312 26.26 -7.07 -16.59
C GLN A 312 25.00 -6.70 -17.39
N VAL A 313 25.15 -6.79 -18.71
CA VAL A 313 24.07 -6.58 -19.67
C VAL A 313 23.55 -7.93 -20.16
N GLY A 314 22.27 -8.19 -19.91
CA GLY A 314 21.58 -9.40 -20.39
C GLY A 314 20.69 -9.07 -21.60
N ILE A 315 20.78 -9.91 -22.62
CA ILE A 315 19.91 -9.86 -23.79
C ILE A 315 19.06 -11.13 -23.78
N PHE A 316 17.76 -10.96 -23.98
CA PHE A 316 16.86 -12.07 -24.21
C PHE A 316 16.47 -12.09 -25.70
N GLU A 317 17.00 -13.06 -26.44
CA GLU A 317 16.56 -13.32 -27.80
C GLU A 317 15.37 -14.28 -27.76
N HIS A 318 14.23 -13.81 -28.21
CA HIS A 318 13.09 -14.67 -28.48
C HIS A 318 13.35 -15.33 -29.83
N GLU A 319 13.48 -16.67 -29.83
CA GLU A 319 13.48 -17.48 -31.07
C GLU A 319 12.19 -17.31 -31.88
#